data_4d9e586b339e18f52a263838c4fb1fad
#
_entry.id   4d9e586b339e18f52a263838c4fb1fad
#
_cell.length_a   1.000
_cell.length_b   1.000
_cell.length_c   1.000
_cell.angle_alpha   90.00
_cell.angle_beta   90.00
_cell.angle_gamma   90.00
#
_symmetry.space_group_name_H-M   'P 1'
#
loop_
_entity.id
_entity.type
_entity.pdbx_description
1 polymer ?
#
loop_
_entity_poly.entity_id
_entity_poly.type
_entity_poly.pdbx_seq_one_letter_code
_entity_poly.pdbx_strand_id
1 'polypeptide(L)'
;MKKLTLLAVILCVITAFSVGAVRSRTIYIVGDSTVASYKSSAYPQTGWGQVFSHFFDASKVNVVNAAIGGRSSKTFIEEGRLDALDGLVKEGDFLFIQFGHNDRYFGQKAREVPFDSLGFWLETYLEKAKAWGAVPVLISPMMMNTYPRNVFSTELSTRSEYDVRALMETLAKRYGIPFVDLNLKSYRFHQEQKANYISRYIFKYFLPGEYPNYLAGVVNDGVTHFQESGSLAHAQWILEELSDEVSADYLSTDAKAQLIELLSAARPRYTVTARANVSLESGIISHVQNLPGGAPLALHVSPSSFGKKFLHWVDDDCNVVSSDSNFYGSRSLYRSVTYTAIFDGGEACSPIAHDEEELPLSQSSSSAPLVQSSSSASKTCSDLKATAAWKSPIDAAFPDRGIGTTDANHESFTGQGFFNAENSDSSYLLLKLVAEQSASNARLMIRYANGGTASRPMKITVDAGIYEAEFPPTGSWDAWDSIVVENVWIDALPFDFRMESITSDGGPNIDLVAFDISGVYREGCTAAEIPMGIMKKNVSKRDGTVRKNESSCFYDVSGSCHSAGRKRSFSKGVYFRTRD
;
A
#
# COMPACT_ATOMS: atom_id res chain seq x y z
N MET A 1 71.54 -17.10 51.39
CA MET A 1 70.41 -16.19 51.36
C MET A 1 69.97 -16.03 49.89
N LYS A 2 69.02 -16.81 49.46
CA LYS A 2 68.52 -16.79 48.08
C LYS A 2 67.22 -16.01 48.08
N LYS A 3 67.16 -14.90 47.38
CA LYS A 3 65.94 -14.11 47.16
C LYS A 3 65.09 -14.86 46.13
N LEU A 4 63.92 -15.31 46.56
CA LEU A 4 62.91 -15.90 45.71
C LEU A 4 62.12 -14.76 45.06
N THR A 5 62.36 -14.55 43.76
CA THR A 5 61.61 -13.57 42.99
C THR A 5 60.32 -14.26 42.51
N LEU A 6 59.20 -13.82 43.10
CA LEU A 6 57.85 -14.28 42.72
C LEU A 6 57.45 -13.62 41.39
N LEU A 7 57.53 -14.38 40.30
CA LEU A 7 57.06 -13.92 39.00
C LEU A 7 55.55 -14.11 38.95
N ALA A 8 54.79 -13.05 39.17
CA ALA A 8 53.37 -13.03 38.97
C ALA A 8 53.08 -13.05 37.46
N VAL A 9 52.72 -14.22 36.94
CA VAL A 9 52.19 -14.32 35.60
C VAL A 9 50.74 -13.83 35.64
N ILE A 10 50.56 -12.58 35.26
CA ILE A 10 49.23 -12.02 34.94
C ILE A 10 48.79 -12.67 33.64
N LEU A 11 48.00 -13.73 33.75
CA LEU A 11 47.31 -14.31 32.65
C LEU A 11 46.20 -13.34 32.22
N CYS A 12 46.50 -12.37 31.33
CA CYS A 12 45.51 -11.61 30.61
C CYS A 12 44.77 -12.59 29.71
N VAL A 13 43.62 -13.10 30.19
CA VAL A 13 42.62 -13.68 29.34
C VAL A 13 42.03 -12.56 28.49
N ILE A 14 42.68 -12.28 27.37
CA ILE A 14 42.07 -11.53 26.29
C ILE A 14 40.97 -12.45 25.75
N THR A 15 39.77 -12.30 26.28
CA THR A 15 38.59 -12.76 25.55
C THR A 15 38.56 -11.88 24.28
N ALA A 16 39.17 -12.39 23.24
CA ALA A 16 38.95 -11.94 21.91
C ALA A 16 37.44 -12.17 21.65
N PHE A 17 36.64 -11.12 21.95
CA PHE A 17 35.39 -10.99 21.25
C PHE A 17 35.77 -10.93 19.77
N SER A 18 35.74 -12.08 19.10
CA SER A 18 35.64 -12.09 17.67
C SER A 18 34.36 -11.34 17.38
N VAL A 19 34.49 -10.05 17.06
CA VAL A 19 33.47 -9.37 16.29
C VAL A 19 33.47 -10.12 14.96
N GLY A 20 32.75 -11.23 14.92
CA GLY A 20 32.51 -11.95 13.69
C GLY A 20 32.02 -10.89 12.71
N ALA A 21 32.69 -10.77 11.57
CA ALA A 21 32.20 -9.90 10.51
C ALA A 21 30.71 -10.25 10.33
N VAL A 22 29.83 -9.30 10.61
CA VAL A 22 28.38 -9.52 10.46
C VAL A 22 28.18 -9.94 9.00
N ARG A 23 27.80 -11.20 8.80
CA ARG A 23 27.56 -11.73 7.46
C ARG A 23 26.46 -10.89 6.82
N SER A 24 26.70 -10.42 5.60
CA SER A 24 25.63 -9.79 4.82
C SER A 24 24.48 -10.79 4.66
N ARG A 25 23.26 -10.33 4.94
CA ARG A 25 22.05 -11.15 4.74
C ARG A 25 21.72 -11.25 3.26
N THR A 26 21.06 -12.32 2.88
CA THR A 26 20.59 -12.50 1.52
C THR A 26 19.06 -12.58 1.50
N ILE A 27 18.44 -11.80 0.62
CA ILE A 27 17.03 -11.96 0.26
C ILE A 27 16.98 -12.85 -0.98
N TYR A 28 16.45 -14.06 -0.83
CA TYR A 28 16.11 -14.93 -1.95
C TYR A 28 14.66 -14.66 -2.34
N ILE A 29 14.41 -14.38 -3.62
CA ILE A 29 13.08 -14.08 -4.13
C ILE A 29 12.65 -15.22 -5.03
N VAL A 30 11.51 -15.85 -4.72
CA VAL A 30 10.88 -16.88 -5.53
C VAL A 30 9.51 -16.41 -6.00
N GLY A 31 9.17 -16.71 -7.24
CA GLY A 31 7.93 -16.22 -7.83
C GLY A 31 7.84 -16.49 -9.32
N ASP A 32 6.88 -15.81 -9.93
CA ASP A 32 6.53 -15.95 -11.34
C ASP A 32 7.09 -14.83 -12.25
N SER A 33 6.44 -14.58 -13.40
CA SER A 33 6.87 -13.59 -14.37
C SER A 33 6.80 -12.13 -13.90
N THR A 34 5.97 -11.84 -12.90
CA THR A 34 5.86 -10.48 -12.33
C THR A 34 7.03 -10.14 -11.41
N VAL A 35 7.76 -11.16 -11.00
CA VAL A 35 8.92 -11.10 -10.10
C VAL A 35 10.24 -11.29 -10.84
N ALA A 36 10.23 -12.09 -11.91
CA ALA A 36 11.42 -12.57 -12.61
C ALA A 36 12.31 -11.47 -13.21
N SER A 37 13.58 -11.79 -13.37
CA SER A 37 14.52 -10.96 -14.13
C SER A 37 14.44 -11.26 -15.63
N TYR A 38 14.51 -10.23 -16.44
CA TYR A 38 14.43 -10.28 -17.91
C TYR A 38 15.73 -9.85 -18.57
N LYS A 39 15.99 -10.39 -19.75
CA LYS A 39 17.13 -9.97 -20.58
C LYS A 39 16.89 -8.57 -21.15
N SER A 40 17.96 -7.86 -21.50
CA SER A 40 17.90 -6.53 -22.13
C SER A 40 17.06 -6.49 -23.40
N SER A 41 16.99 -7.60 -24.15
CA SER A 41 16.13 -7.72 -25.35
C SER A 41 14.63 -7.69 -25.04
N ALA A 42 14.23 -7.89 -23.80
CA ALA A 42 12.84 -7.77 -23.35
C ALA A 42 12.51 -6.40 -22.72
N TYR A 43 13.52 -5.51 -22.62
CA TYR A 43 13.32 -4.18 -22.06
C TYR A 43 12.24 -3.39 -22.84
N PRO A 44 11.29 -2.70 -22.16
CA PRO A 44 11.23 -2.36 -20.76
C PRO A 44 10.49 -3.38 -19.88
N GLN A 45 10.16 -4.58 -20.37
CA GLN A 45 9.57 -5.61 -19.51
C GLN A 45 10.53 -5.97 -18.38
N THR A 46 10.05 -5.84 -17.16
CA THR A 46 10.84 -6.00 -15.93
C THR A 46 9.93 -6.64 -14.87
N GLY A 47 10.47 -7.50 -14.00
CA GLY A 47 9.79 -7.94 -12.78
C GLY A 47 10.31 -7.17 -11.58
N TRP A 48 9.50 -7.00 -10.53
CA TRP A 48 9.91 -6.20 -9.37
C TRP A 48 11.15 -6.76 -8.66
N GLY A 49 11.35 -8.09 -8.67
CA GLY A 49 12.55 -8.70 -8.09
C GLY A 49 13.85 -8.34 -8.82
N GLN A 50 13.76 -7.94 -10.09
CA GLN A 50 14.92 -7.50 -10.87
C GLN A 50 15.50 -6.17 -10.36
N VAL A 51 14.66 -5.27 -9.87
CA VAL A 51 15.05 -3.94 -9.42
C VAL A 51 15.18 -3.83 -7.90
N PHE A 52 14.77 -4.86 -7.15
CA PHE A 52 14.68 -4.81 -5.69
C PHE A 52 16.02 -4.58 -5.00
N SER A 53 17.13 -5.06 -5.59
CA SER A 53 18.48 -4.86 -5.05
C SER A 53 18.89 -3.38 -4.94
N HIS A 54 18.31 -2.48 -5.75
CA HIS A 54 18.61 -1.06 -5.68
C HIS A 54 18.18 -0.42 -4.35
N PHE A 55 17.21 -1.01 -3.67
CA PHE A 55 16.63 -0.48 -2.44
C PHE A 55 17.46 -0.78 -1.19
N PHE A 56 18.53 -1.56 -1.28
CA PHE A 56 19.37 -1.94 -0.15
C PHE A 56 20.84 -1.56 -0.32
N ASP A 57 21.52 -1.38 0.80
CA ASP A 57 22.97 -1.26 0.85
C ASP A 57 23.58 -2.64 0.54
N ALA A 58 24.23 -2.76 -0.61
CA ALA A 58 24.82 -4.01 -1.08
C ALA A 58 25.94 -4.56 -0.16
N SER A 59 26.50 -3.74 0.74
CA SER A 59 27.45 -4.21 1.74
C SER A 59 26.78 -4.95 2.90
N LYS A 60 25.47 -4.76 3.10
CA LYS A 60 24.68 -5.33 4.20
C LYS A 60 23.70 -6.40 3.73
N VAL A 61 23.08 -6.20 2.58
CA VAL A 61 22.04 -7.08 2.04
C VAL A 61 22.33 -7.40 0.57
N ASN A 62 22.40 -8.69 0.28
CA ASN A 62 22.41 -9.20 -1.08
C ASN A 62 20.98 -9.59 -1.51
N VAL A 63 20.64 -9.45 -2.79
CA VAL A 63 19.35 -9.87 -3.34
C VAL A 63 19.57 -10.86 -4.48
N VAL A 64 19.01 -12.04 -4.34
CA VAL A 64 19.06 -13.13 -5.33
C VAL A 64 17.66 -13.39 -5.84
N ASN A 65 17.37 -12.95 -7.06
CA ASN A 65 16.09 -13.18 -7.70
C ASN A 65 16.09 -14.53 -8.43
N ALA A 66 15.51 -15.56 -7.81
CA ALA A 66 15.37 -16.90 -8.36
C ALA A 66 14.02 -17.13 -9.07
N ALA A 67 13.17 -16.09 -9.16
CA ALA A 67 11.85 -16.18 -9.79
C ALA A 67 11.95 -16.51 -11.28
N ILE A 68 10.99 -17.30 -11.77
CA ILE A 68 10.96 -17.78 -13.17
C ILE A 68 9.56 -17.57 -13.76
N GLY A 69 9.50 -16.90 -14.90
CA GLY A 69 8.24 -16.65 -15.60
C GLY A 69 7.45 -17.91 -15.93
N GLY A 70 6.12 -17.84 -15.79
CA GLY A 70 5.20 -18.93 -16.13
C GLY A 70 5.06 -20.02 -15.06
N ARG A 71 5.71 -19.89 -13.90
CA ARG A 71 5.64 -20.90 -12.82
C ARG A 71 4.52 -20.54 -11.84
N SER A 72 3.78 -21.57 -11.43
CA SER A 72 2.92 -21.53 -10.26
C SER A 72 3.71 -21.95 -9.02
N SER A 73 3.13 -21.78 -7.83
CA SER A 73 3.71 -22.26 -6.57
C SER A 73 4.06 -23.73 -6.65
N LYS A 74 3.20 -24.54 -7.27
CA LYS A 74 3.39 -25.96 -7.51
C LYS A 74 4.54 -26.25 -8.48
N THR A 75 4.49 -25.70 -9.70
CA THR A 75 5.47 -26.04 -10.75
C THR A 75 6.88 -25.59 -10.43
N PHE A 76 7.03 -24.50 -9.66
CA PHE A 76 8.34 -24.06 -9.18
C PHE A 76 8.99 -25.13 -8.28
N ILE A 77 8.20 -25.78 -7.41
CA ILE A 77 8.67 -26.89 -6.55
C ILE A 77 8.91 -28.14 -7.38
N GLU A 78 7.94 -28.57 -8.20
CA GLU A 78 8.04 -29.81 -8.99
C GLU A 78 9.22 -29.81 -9.97
N GLU A 79 9.66 -28.63 -10.44
CA GLU A 79 10.86 -28.47 -11.25
C GLU A 79 12.17 -28.46 -10.44
N GLY A 80 12.10 -28.71 -9.11
CA GLY A 80 13.26 -28.71 -8.23
C GLY A 80 13.90 -27.34 -7.98
N ARG A 81 13.20 -26.24 -8.32
CA ARG A 81 13.76 -24.88 -8.21
C ARG A 81 13.87 -24.38 -6.78
N LEU A 82 12.94 -24.81 -5.90
CA LEU A 82 13.04 -24.52 -4.49
C LEU A 82 14.22 -25.30 -3.86
N ASP A 83 14.38 -26.58 -4.22
CA ASP A 83 15.49 -27.41 -3.74
C ASP A 83 16.85 -26.93 -4.27
N ALA A 84 16.89 -26.25 -5.42
CA ALA A 84 18.13 -25.64 -5.92
C ALA A 84 18.69 -24.54 -5.00
N LEU A 85 17.91 -24.07 -4.03
CA LEU A 85 18.35 -23.13 -2.99
C LEU A 85 18.95 -23.84 -1.76
N ASP A 86 18.89 -25.18 -1.68
CA ASP A 86 19.50 -25.95 -0.60
C ASP A 86 21.01 -25.66 -0.51
N GLY A 87 21.48 -25.42 0.69
CA GLY A 87 22.88 -25.08 0.95
C GLY A 87 23.29 -23.65 0.54
N LEU A 88 22.49 -22.93 -0.23
CA LEU A 88 22.68 -21.50 -0.53
C LEU A 88 22.09 -20.63 0.56
N VAL A 89 20.81 -20.84 0.89
CA VAL A 89 20.11 -20.14 1.96
C VAL A 89 20.70 -20.48 3.31
N LYS A 90 20.93 -19.50 4.14
CA LYS A 90 21.53 -19.63 5.48
C LYS A 90 20.60 -19.09 6.55
N GLU A 91 20.83 -19.51 7.77
CA GLU A 91 20.15 -18.96 8.95
C GLU A 91 20.21 -17.41 8.95
N GLY A 92 19.06 -16.78 9.16
CA GLY A 92 18.90 -15.33 9.14
C GLY A 92 18.80 -14.69 7.76
N ASP A 93 18.84 -15.45 6.67
CA ASP A 93 18.46 -14.97 5.34
C ASP A 93 16.94 -14.83 5.23
N PHE A 94 16.45 -14.24 4.15
CA PHE A 94 15.02 -14.09 3.88
C PHE A 94 14.62 -14.86 2.64
N LEU A 95 13.41 -15.43 2.67
CA LEU A 95 12.75 -16.02 1.50
C LEU A 95 11.49 -15.25 1.19
N PHE A 96 11.51 -14.42 0.14
CA PHE A 96 10.36 -13.66 -0.34
C PHE A 96 9.59 -14.51 -1.35
N ILE A 97 8.29 -14.71 -1.13
CA ILE A 97 7.46 -15.67 -1.85
C ILE A 97 6.27 -14.96 -2.46
N GLN A 98 6.20 -14.88 -3.80
CA GLN A 98 5.04 -14.36 -4.51
C GLN A 98 4.60 -15.29 -5.64
N PHE A 99 3.43 -15.90 -5.50
CA PHE A 99 2.75 -16.71 -6.52
C PHE A 99 1.25 -16.38 -6.55
N GLY A 100 0.55 -16.88 -7.56
CA GLY A 100 -0.90 -16.71 -7.72
C GLY A 100 -1.32 -16.50 -9.19
N HIS A 101 -0.53 -15.78 -9.98
CA HIS A 101 -0.90 -15.47 -11.37
C HIS A 101 -1.04 -16.71 -12.25
N ASN A 102 -0.10 -17.66 -12.15
CA ASN A 102 -0.13 -18.91 -12.89
C ASN A 102 -0.93 -20.00 -12.18
N ASP A 103 -1.04 -19.96 -10.86
CA ASP A 103 -1.78 -20.91 -10.04
C ASP A 103 -3.26 -20.92 -10.41
N ARG A 104 -3.87 -19.75 -10.63
CA ARG A 104 -5.25 -19.58 -11.03
C ARG A 104 -5.51 -19.80 -12.52
N TYR A 105 -4.54 -20.27 -13.30
CA TYR A 105 -4.71 -20.40 -14.75
C TYR A 105 -5.54 -21.63 -15.11
N PHE A 106 -6.85 -21.55 -14.89
CA PHE A 106 -7.81 -22.61 -15.08
C PHE A 106 -7.77 -23.18 -16.51
N GLY A 107 -7.75 -24.50 -16.59
CA GLY A 107 -7.67 -25.25 -17.83
C GLY A 107 -6.25 -25.51 -18.35
N GLN A 108 -5.21 -24.98 -17.72
CA GLN A 108 -3.82 -25.36 -17.99
C GLN A 108 -3.28 -26.27 -16.88
N LYS A 109 -3.69 -27.54 -16.89
CA LYS A 109 -3.40 -28.55 -15.84
C LYS A 109 -1.93 -28.63 -15.40
N ALA A 110 -0.99 -28.26 -16.26
CA ALA A 110 0.43 -28.31 -15.90
C ALA A 110 0.78 -27.33 -14.77
N ARG A 111 0.20 -26.13 -14.73
CA ARG A 111 0.51 -25.07 -13.75
C ARG A 111 -0.65 -24.68 -12.83
N GLU A 112 -1.86 -25.06 -13.19
CA GLU A 112 -3.04 -24.81 -12.38
C GLU A 112 -2.89 -25.44 -10.98
N VAL A 113 -3.25 -24.70 -9.96
CA VAL A 113 -3.32 -25.13 -8.57
C VAL A 113 -4.73 -24.88 -8.08
N PRO A 114 -5.53 -25.93 -7.79
CA PRO A 114 -6.83 -25.75 -7.15
C PRO A 114 -6.71 -24.98 -5.83
N PHE A 115 -7.67 -24.12 -5.54
CA PHE A 115 -7.59 -23.23 -4.38
C PHE A 115 -7.48 -24.00 -3.05
N ASP A 116 -8.16 -25.14 -2.93
CA ASP A 116 -8.10 -26.01 -1.75
C ASP A 116 -6.70 -26.64 -1.51
N SER A 117 -5.88 -26.71 -2.54
CA SER A 117 -4.50 -27.23 -2.44
C SER A 117 -3.43 -26.11 -2.45
N LEU A 118 -3.79 -24.88 -2.71
CA LEU A 118 -2.83 -23.77 -2.76
C LEU A 118 -2.11 -23.55 -1.42
N GLY A 119 -2.86 -23.69 -0.31
CA GLY A 119 -2.28 -23.61 1.04
C GLY A 119 -1.17 -24.62 1.25
N PHE A 120 -1.33 -25.86 0.83
CA PHE A 120 -0.29 -26.91 0.92
C PHE A 120 1.00 -26.52 0.17
N TRP A 121 0.87 -25.98 -1.05
CA TRP A 121 2.05 -25.55 -1.81
C TRP A 121 2.76 -24.37 -1.18
N LEU A 122 2.03 -23.37 -0.69
CA LEU A 122 2.62 -22.23 0.01
C LEU A 122 3.31 -22.66 1.31
N GLU A 123 2.68 -23.53 2.11
CA GLU A 123 3.27 -24.06 3.33
C GLU A 123 4.57 -24.81 3.07
N THR A 124 4.71 -25.47 1.91
CA THR A 124 5.96 -26.15 1.53
C THR A 124 7.14 -25.15 1.48
N TYR A 125 6.94 -23.93 0.99
CA TYR A 125 7.97 -22.88 1.03
C TYR A 125 8.26 -22.43 2.46
N LEU A 126 7.22 -22.28 3.29
CA LEU A 126 7.37 -21.84 4.68
C LEU A 126 8.15 -22.85 5.50
N GLU A 127 7.82 -24.12 5.40
CA GLU A 127 8.54 -25.20 6.11
C GLU A 127 9.98 -25.34 5.60
N LYS A 128 10.21 -25.14 4.30
CA LYS A 128 11.56 -25.16 3.74
C LYS A 128 12.39 -23.99 4.26
N ALA A 129 11.84 -22.77 4.28
CA ALA A 129 12.50 -21.60 4.85
C ALA A 129 12.85 -21.81 6.33
N LYS A 130 11.90 -22.34 7.11
CA LYS A 130 12.10 -22.70 8.51
C LYS A 130 13.23 -23.72 8.69
N ALA A 131 13.28 -24.73 7.83
CA ALA A 131 14.35 -25.75 7.87
C ALA A 131 15.73 -25.13 7.57
N TRP A 132 15.82 -24.08 6.79
CA TRP A 132 17.04 -23.31 6.53
C TRP A 132 17.39 -22.32 7.65
N GLY A 133 16.47 -22.05 8.59
CA GLY A 133 16.59 -20.96 9.56
C GLY A 133 16.40 -19.58 8.94
N ALA A 134 15.78 -19.51 7.77
CA ALA A 134 15.49 -18.27 7.07
C ALA A 134 14.10 -17.73 7.46
N VAL A 135 13.91 -16.41 7.33
CA VAL A 135 12.62 -15.75 7.55
C VAL A 135 11.82 -15.75 6.24
N PRO A 136 10.72 -16.50 6.14
CA PRO A 136 9.84 -16.39 5.00
C PRO A 136 9.02 -15.09 5.08
N VAL A 137 8.77 -14.49 3.91
CA VAL A 137 7.89 -13.33 3.73
C VAL A 137 6.88 -13.69 2.65
N LEU A 138 5.60 -13.69 2.99
CA LEU A 138 4.53 -13.89 2.02
C LEU A 138 4.13 -12.56 1.39
N ILE A 139 4.07 -12.53 0.07
CA ILE A 139 3.71 -11.33 -0.71
C ILE A 139 2.50 -11.70 -1.56
N SER A 140 1.34 -11.05 -1.33
CA SER A 140 0.16 -11.30 -2.15
C SER A 140 0.41 -10.87 -3.60
N PRO A 141 -0.13 -11.61 -4.60
CA PRO A 141 0.02 -11.22 -6.00
C PRO A 141 -0.64 -9.86 -6.23
N MET A 142 0.06 -8.93 -6.89
CA MET A 142 -0.47 -7.61 -7.18
C MET A 142 -1.74 -7.68 -8.02
N MET A 143 -2.56 -6.63 -7.96
CA MET A 143 -3.72 -6.49 -8.83
C MET A 143 -3.30 -6.44 -10.29
N MET A 144 -3.97 -7.22 -11.14
CA MET A 144 -3.81 -7.16 -12.58
C MET A 144 -4.48 -5.89 -13.15
N ASN A 145 -4.14 -5.52 -14.37
CA ASN A 145 -4.81 -4.42 -15.10
C ASN A 145 -6.24 -4.82 -15.53
N THR A 146 -7.05 -5.19 -14.56
CA THR A 146 -8.42 -5.70 -14.75
C THR A 146 -9.44 -4.92 -13.92
N TYR A 147 -9.01 -3.78 -13.35
CA TYR A 147 -9.85 -2.95 -12.49
C TYR A 147 -11.24 -2.69 -13.11
N PRO A 148 -12.34 -2.72 -12.36
CA PRO A 148 -12.42 -2.93 -10.91
C PRO A 148 -12.34 -4.41 -10.45
N ARG A 149 -12.14 -5.36 -11.36
CA ARG A 149 -12.12 -6.79 -11.03
C ARG A 149 -10.77 -7.19 -10.42
N ASN A 150 -10.72 -7.42 -9.12
CA ASN A 150 -9.58 -8.03 -8.45
C ASN A 150 -9.74 -9.55 -8.40
N VAL A 151 -8.87 -10.28 -9.10
CA VAL A 151 -8.99 -11.75 -9.25
C VAL A 151 -8.33 -12.54 -8.11
N PHE A 152 -7.67 -11.85 -7.16
CA PHE A 152 -6.91 -12.45 -6.07
C PHE A 152 -7.50 -12.16 -4.69
N SER A 153 -8.62 -11.44 -4.63
CA SER A 153 -9.29 -11.13 -3.37
C SER A 153 -10.81 -11.11 -3.57
N THR A 154 -11.52 -11.91 -2.79
CA THR A 154 -13.00 -11.90 -2.75
C THR A 154 -13.52 -10.69 -1.97
N GLU A 155 -12.76 -10.19 -1.03
CA GLU A 155 -13.05 -8.98 -0.27
C GLU A 155 -13.06 -7.73 -1.17
N LEU A 156 -12.07 -7.61 -2.07
CA LEU A 156 -11.93 -6.47 -2.98
C LEU A 156 -12.71 -6.64 -4.30
N SER A 157 -13.32 -7.79 -4.55
CA SER A 157 -14.13 -8.04 -5.73
C SER A 157 -15.03 -9.24 -5.57
N THR A 158 -16.33 -9.03 -5.72
CA THR A 158 -17.36 -10.08 -5.68
C THR A 158 -17.24 -11.12 -6.81
N ARG A 159 -16.32 -10.95 -7.74
CA ARG A 159 -16.08 -11.83 -8.89
C ARG A 159 -14.85 -12.70 -8.76
N SER A 160 -14.17 -12.67 -7.61
CA SER A 160 -13.06 -13.57 -7.35
C SER A 160 -13.55 -14.84 -6.67
N GLU A 161 -13.15 -15.98 -7.20
CA GLU A 161 -13.33 -17.30 -6.57
C GLU A 161 -12.01 -17.86 -6.03
N TYR A 162 -10.92 -17.06 -6.10
CA TYR A 162 -9.56 -17.49 -5.83
C TYR A 162 -8.85 -16.48 -4.91
N ASP A 163 -9.18 -16.53 -3.61
CA ASP A 163 -8.71 -15.55 -2.63
C ASP A 163 -7.30 -15.86 -2.10
N VAL A 164 -6.32 -15.64 -2.95
CA VAL A 164 -4.91 -15.84 -2.60
C VAL A 164 -4.46 -14.87 -1.52
N ARG A 165 -4.96 -13.63 -1.54
CA ARG A 165 -4.64 -12.60 -0.56
C ARG A 165 -5.00 -13.05 0.85
N ALA A 166 -6.27 -13.40 1.09
CA ALA A 166 -6.74 -13.83 2.41
C ALA A 166 -6.07 -15.13 2.88
N LEU A 167 -5.79 -16.05 1.95
CA LEU A 167 -5.06 -17.27 2.27
C LEU A 167 -3.64 -16.97 2.75
N MET A 168 -2.89 -16.12 2.03
CA MET A 168 -1.52 -15.76 2.41
C MET A 168 -1.48 -15.00 3.74
N GLU A 169 -2.41 -14.07 3.96
CA GLU A 169 -2.56 -13.36 5.23
C GLU A 169 -2.82 -14.33 6.39
N THR A 170 -3.73 -15.30 6.19
CA THR A 170 -4.04 -16.34 7.19
C THR A 170 -2.81 -17.19 7.51
N LEU A 171 -2.05 -17.59 6.50
CA LEU A 171 -0.81 -18.35 6.68
C LEU A 171 0.24 -17.53 7.43
N ALA A 172 0.43 -16.26 7.06
CA ALA A 172 1.39 -15.38 7.72
C ALA A 172 1.07 -15.21 9.21
N LYS A 173 -0.19 -14.95 9.55
CA LYS A 173 -0.66 -14.85 10.94
C LYS A 173 -0.43 -16.17 11.70
N ARG A 174 -0.71 -17.32 11.09
CA ARG A 174 -0.51 -18.64 11.71
C ARG A 174 0.96 -18.96 11.96
N TYR A 175 1.85 -18.57 11.06
CA TYR A 175 3.28 -18.81 11.18
C TYR A 175 4.04 -17.69 11.92
N GLY A 176 3.39 -16.56 12.22
CA GLY A 176 4.01 -15.40 12.87
C GLY A 176 5.11 -14.75 12.03
N ILE A 177 4.90 -14.65 10.72
CA ILE A 177 5.85 -14.17 9.71
C ILE A 177 5.31 -12.93 8.96
N PRO A 178 6.16 -12.10 8.36
CA PRO A 178 5.71 -10.91 7.64
C PRO A 178 4.81 -11.24 6.43
N PHE A 179 3.77 -10.43 6.26
CA PHE A 179 2.87 -10.42 5.12
C PHE A 179 2.89 -9.07 4.41
N VAL A 180 3.22 -9.04 3.15
CA VAL A 180 3.16 -7.86 2.29
C VAL A 180 1.86 -7.91 1.51
N ASP A 181 0.93 -7.01 1.82
CA ASP A 181 -0.33 -6.91 1.10
C ASP A 181 -0.21 -6.10 -0.19
N LEU A 182 0.61 -6.60 -1.11
CA LEU A 182 0.82 -5.97 -2.40
C LEU A 182 -0.45 -5.93 -3.25
N ASN A 183 -1.39 -6.86 -3.01
CA ASN A 183 -2.68 -6.88 -3.69
C ASN A 183 -3.51 -5.65 -3.34
N LEU A 184 -3.73 -5.39 -2.06
CA LEU A 184 -4.48 -4.23 -1.59
C LEU A 184 -3.77 -2.92 -1.98
N LYS A 185 -2.45 -2.85 -1.82
CA LYS A 185 -1.66 -1.66 -2.18
C LYS A 185 -1.81 -1.30 -3.66
N SER A 186 -1.65 -2.27 -4.54
CA SER A 186 -1.82 -2.06 -5.98
C SER A 186 -3.28 -1.80 -6.38
N TYR A 187 -4.24 -2.42 -5.70
CA TYR A 187 -5.66 -2.17 -5.90
C TYR A 187 -6.02 -0.70 -5.59
N ARG A 188 -5.58 -0.18 -4.43
CA ARG A 188 -5.78 1.23 -4.05
C ARG A 188 -5.17 2.17 -5.09
N PHE A 189 -3.94 1.91 -5.51
CA PHE A 189 -3.30 2.70 -6.56
C PHE A 189 -4.09 2.68 -7.88
N HIS A 190 -4.66 1.53 -8.27
CA HIS A 190 -5.50 1.45 -9.47
C HIS A 190 -6.81 2.23 -9.35
N GLN A 191 -7.35 2.38 -8.14
CA GLN A 191 -8.53 3.23 -7.90
C GLN A 191 -8.22 4.72 -8.05
N GLU A 192 -7.07 5.14 -7.55
CA GLU A 192 -6.64 6.55 -7.58
C GLU A 192 -6.29 7.03 -9.00
N GLN A 193 -5.90 6.12 -9.87
CA GLN A 193 -5.37 6.45 -11.19
C GLN A 193 -6.37 6.17 -12.32
N LYS A 194 -6.26 6.94 -13.41
CA LYS A 194 -7.02 6.66 -14.64
C LYS A 194 -6.53 5.35 -15.28
N ALA A 195 -7.44 4.56 -15.85
CA ALA A 195 -7.12 3.27 -16.48
C ALA A 195 -6.00 3.37 -17.54
N ASN A 196 -5.99 4.43 -18.33
CA ASN A 196 -4.91 4.68 -19.31
C ASN A 196 -3.56 4.88 -18.64
N TYR A 197 -3.55 5.56 -17.47
CA TYR A 197 -2.34 5.77 -16.69
C TYR A 197 -1.77 4.43 -16.21
N ILE A 198 -2.61 3.58 -15.61
CA ILE A 198 -2.21 2.25 -15.14
C ILE A 198 -1.61 1.43 -16.28
N SER A 199 -2.31 1.35 -17.41
CA SER A 199 -1.83 0.61 -18.58
C SER A 199 -0.48 1.14 -19.07
N ARG A 200 -0.35 2.45 -19.21
CA ARG A 200 0.79 3.13 -19.83
C ARG A 200 1.99 3.30 -18.91
N TYR A 201 1.79 3.28 -17.59
CA TYR A 201 2.86 3.51 -16.63
C TYR A 201 3.28 2.22 -15.91
N ILE A 202 2.32 1.40 -15.50
CA ILE A 202 2.62 0.20 -14.71
C ILE A 202 2.84 -1.01 -15.60
N PHE A 203 1.90 -1.25 -16.51
CA PHE A 203 1.87 -2.49 -17.27
C PHE A 203 2.59 -2.39 -18.61
N LYS A 204 2.92 -3.53 -19.17
CA LYS A 204 3.55 -3.69 -20.48
C LYS A 204 2.55 -3.36 -21.60
N TYR A 205 2.24 -2.08 -21.74
CA TYR A 205 1.38 -1.53 -22.77
C TYR A 205 2.11 -0.39 -23.48
N PHE A 206 2.49 -0.60 -24.74
CA PHE A 206 3.28 0.34 -25.54
C PHE A 206 2.60 0.64 -26.85
N LEU A 207 2.68 1.87 -27.29
CA LEU A 207 2.28 2.24 -28.64
C LEU A 207 3.39 1.85 -29.64
N PRO A 208 3.05 1.68 -30.94
CA PRO A 208 4.06 1.42 -31.98
C PRO A 208 5.16 2.47 -31.96
N GLY A 209 6.41 1.99 -31.98
CA GLY A 209 7.60 2.85 -32.07
C GLY A 209 8.09 3.45 -30.74
N GLU A 210 7.39 3.23 -29.60
CA GLU A 210 7.84 3.77 -28.29
C GLU A 210 9.09 3.08 -27.75
N TYR A 211 9.29 1.81 -28.08
CA TYR A 211 10.45 1.04 -27.62
C TYR A 211 11.10 0.29 -28.79
N PRO A 212 12.42 0.35 -28.91
CA PRO A 212 13.12 -0.35 -29.99
C PRO A 212 12.85 -1.85 -30.06
N ASN A 213 12.64 -2.49 -28.90
CA ASN A 213 12.35 -3.93 -28.80
C ASN A 213 10.89 -4.28 -29.14
N TYR A 214 10.00 -3.27 -29.30
CA TYR A 214 8.55 -3.44 -29.49
C TYR A 214 8.04 -2.47 -30.58
N LEU A 215 8.60 -2.53 -31.77
CA LEU A 215 8.29 -1.60 -32.88
C LEU A 215 6.80 -1.59 -33.25
N ALA A 216 6.12 -2.73 -33.14
CA ALA A 216 4.67 -2.85 -33.37
C ALA A 216 3.81 -2.42 -32.17
N GLY A 217 4.43 -2.04 -31.06
CA GLY A 217 3.76 -1.84 -29.77
C GLY A 217 3.33 -3.15 -29.11
N VAL A 218 2.74 -3.04 -27.94
CA VAL A 218 2.14 -4.16 -27.17
C VAL A 218 0.84 -3.68 -26.57
N VAL A 219 -0.29 -4.20 -27.03
CA VAL A 219 -1.63 -3.81 -26.55
C VAL A 219 -2.38 -4.93 -25.84
N ASN A 220 -1.94 -6.19 -26.01
CA ASN A 220 -2.65 -7.37 -25.52
C ASN A 220 -1.97 -8.07 -24.32
N ASP A 221 -0.74 -7.70 -23.96
CA ASP A 221 0.01 -8.25 -22.82
C ASP A 221 0.04 -7.30 -21.60
N GLY A 222 -0.66 -6.18 -21.70
CA GLY A 222 -0.72 -5.13 -20.67
C GLY A 222 -1.65 -5.45 -19.50
N VAL A 223 -1.93 -6.73 -19.23
CA VAL A 223 -2.82 -7.15 -18.12
C VAL A 223 -2.04 -7.63 -16.89
N THR A 224 -0.85 -8.18 -17.09
CA THR A 224 -0.11 -8.85 -16.01
C THR A 224 1.35 -8.40 -15.92
N HIS A 225 2.04 -8.28 -17.05
CA HIS A 225 3.46 -7.96 -17.03
C HIS A 225 3.72 -6.47 -16.89
N PHE A 226 4.79 -6.12 -16.21
CA PHE A 226 5.20 -4.74 -15.95
C PHE A 226 6.17 -4.22 -17.00
N GLN A 227 6.25 -2.91 -17.10
CA GLN A 227 7.43 -2.21 -17.54
C GLN A 227 8.27 -1.78 -16.32
N GLU A 228 9.46 -1.23 -16.54
CA GLU A 228 10.43 -0.89 -15.49
C GLU A 228 9.84 0.05 -14.43
N SER A 229 9.09 1.10 -14.84
CA SER A 229 8.42 2.01 -13.91
C SER A 229 7.42 1.29 -12.99
N GLY A 230 6.65 0.35 -13.53
CA GLY A 230 5.76 -0.48 -12.74
C GLY A 230 6.51 -1.38 -11.76
N SER A 231 7.64 -1.96 -12.18
CA SER A 231 8.47 -2.79 -11.30
C SER A 231 9.10 -2.00 -10.16
N LEU A 232 9.56 -0.79 -10.42
CA LEU A 232 10.07 0.12 -9.40
C LEU A 232 8.98 0.51 -8.40
N ALA A 233 7.77 0.81 -8.88
CA ALA A 233 6.63 1.10 -8.02
C ALA A 233 6.30 -0.07 -7.10
N HIS A 234 6.24 -1.30 -7.63
CA HIS A 234 5.95 -2.48 -6.81
C HIS A 234 7.08 -2.79 -5.81
N ALA A 235 8.34 -2.66 -6.20
CA ALA A 235 9.48 -2.81 -5.29
C ALA A 235 9.45 -1.79 -4.14
N GLN A 236 9.10 -0.54 -4.44
CA GLN A 236 8.87 0.51 -3.44
C GLN A 236 7.72 0.14 -2.49
N TRP A 237 6.57 -0.27 -3.02
CA TRP A 237 5.40 -0.64 -2.21
C TRP A 237 5.68 -1.83 -1.30
N ILE A 238 6.43 -2.84 -1.77
CA ILE A 238 6.85 -3.96 -0.94
C ILE A 238 7.67 -3.47 0.26
N LEU A 239 8.60 -2.54 0.04
CA LEU A 239 9.42 -2.01 1.13
C LEU A 239 8.61 -1.14 2.11
N GLU A 240 7.61 -0.41 1.63
CA GLU A 240 6.67 0.36 2.45
C GLU A 240 5.82 -0.57 3.33
N GLU A 241 5.19 -1.59 2.73
CA GLU A 241 4.40 -2.58 3.46
C GLU A 241 5.24 -3.34 4.50
N LEU A 242 6.50 -3.72 4.18
CA LEU A 242 7.41 -4.32 5.15
C LEU A 242 7.71 -3.40 6.32
N SER A 243 7.82 -2.09 6.08
CA SER A 243 8.04 -1.11 7.14
C SER A 243 6.81 -0.99 8.06
N ASP A 244 5.62 -1.06 7.49
CA ASP A 244 4.36 -1.06 8.23
C ASP A 244 4.17 -2.37 9.01
N GLU A 245 4.58 -3.48 8.43
CA GLU A 245 4.46 -4.82 9.01
C GLU A 245 5.26 -5.01 10.31
N VAL A 246 6.33 -4.23 10.53
CA VAL A 246 7.07 -4.23 11.80
C VAL A 246 6.16 -4.03 13.02
N SER A 247 5.06 -3.31 12.86
CA SER A 247 4.11 -3.04 13.95
C SER A 247 3.05 -4.14 14.13
N ALA A 248 3.01 -5.17 13.29
CA ALA A 248 1.99 -6.22 13.37
C ALA A 248 2.14 -7.06 14.65
N ASP A 249 1.04 -7.23 15.37
CA ASP A 249 1.02 -7.92 16.66
C ASP A 249 1.21 -9.44 16.54
N TYR A 250 0.89 -10.00 15.39
CA TYR A 250 1.00 -11.44 15.14
C TYR A 250 2.41 -11.91 14.81
N LEU A 251 3.35 -10.99 14.49
CA LEU A 251 4.73 -11.36 14.20
C LEU A 251 5.40 -12.01 15.42
N SER A 252 6.12 -13.11 15.17
CA SER A 252 7.01 -13.65 16.18
C SER A 252 8.10 -12.62 16.54
N THR A 253 8.53 -12.63 17.79
CA THR A 253 9.58 -11.70 18.27
C THR A 253 10.84 -11.77 17.41
N ASP A 254 11.20 -12.97 16.97
CA ASP A 254 12.37 -13.21 16.13
C ASP A 254 12.17 -12.64 14.72
N ALA A 255 11.05 -12.92 14.06
CA ALA A 255 10.74 -12.39 12.74
C ALA A 255 10.71 -10.86 12.76
N LYS A 256 10.13 -10.25 13.80
CA LYS A 256 10.10 -8.81 14.00
C LYS A 256 11.51 -8.21 14.13
N ALA A 257 12.36 -8.80 14.96
CA ALA A 257 13.75 -8.34 15.15
C ALA A 257 14.54 -8.42 13.84
N GLN A 258 14.42 -9.53 13.11
CA GLN A 258 15.11 -9.73 11.84
C GLN A 258 14.58 -8.77 10.76
N LEU A 259 13.27 -8.49 10.72
CA LEU A 259 12.68 -7.51 9.80
C LEU A 259 13.19 -6.09 10.07
N ILE A 260 13.27 -5.67 11.34
CA ILE A 260 13.85 -4.37 11.74
C ILE A 260 15.31 -4.28 11.26
N GLU A 261 16.09 -5.32 11.46
CA GLU A 261 17.49 -5.36 11.02
C GLU A 261 17.60 -5.28 9.49
N LEU A 262 16.74 -6.01 8.74
CA LEU A 262 16.67 -5.92 7.29
C LEU A 262 16.39 -4.49 6.83
N LEU A 263 15.38 -3.84 7.41
CA LEU A 263 14.97 -2.49 7.05
C LEU A 263 16.04 -1.44 7.39
N SER A 264 16.87 -1.70 8.40
CA SER A 264 18.02 -0.83 8.71
C SER A 264 19.08 -0.79 7.60
N ALA A 265 19.08 -1.76 6.71
CA ALA A 265 19.94 -1.81 5.53
C ALA A 265 19.29 -1.19 4.28
N ALA A 266 18.06 -0.71 4.37
CA ALA A 266 17.42 0.01 3.26
C ALA A 266 18.17 1.30 2.97
N ARG A 267 18.31 1.62 1.68
CA ARG A 267 18.98 2.84 1.24
C ARG A 267 18.08 4.06 1.40
N PRO A 268 18.66 5.24 1.63
CA PRO A 268 17.94 6.51 1.52
C PRO A 268 17.19 6.60 0.20
N ARG A 269 15.96 7.11 0.26
CA ARG A 269 15.11 7.31 -0.92
C ARG A 269 14.84 8.79 -1.10
N TYR A 270 14.71 9.19 -2.34
CA TYR A 270 14.45 10.56 -2.74
C TYR A 270 13.17 10.63 -3.54
N THR A 271 12.38 11.67 -3.33
CA THR A 271 11.15 11.89 -4.08
C THR A 271 11.50 12.35 -5.50
N VAL A 272 11.01 11.62 -6.47
CA VAL A 272 11.07 11.98 -7.89
C VAL A 272 9.68 12.36 -8.35
N THR A 273 9.49 13.63 -8.66
CA THR A 273 8.22 14.16 -9.17
C THR A 273 8.35 14.38 -10.67
N ALA A 274 7.31 14.01 -11.43
CA ALA A 274 7.21 14.33 -12.84
C ALA A 274 6.02 15.27 -13.06
N ARG A 275 6.22 16.34 -13.82
CA ARG A 275 5.17 17.28 -14.21
C ARG A 275 5.31 17.71 -15.66
N ALA A 276 4.32 18.39 -16.20
CA ALA A 276 4.38 19.02 -17.51
C ALA A 276 4.20 20.54 -17.39
N ASN A 277 4.79 21.28 -18.33
CA ASN A 277 4.58 22.73 -18.46
C ASN A 277 3.26 23.12 -19.12
N VAL A 278 2.33 22.18 -19.23
CA VAL A 278 0.98 22.33 -19.78
C VAL A 278 -0.04 21.66 -18.88
N SER A 279 -1.32 22.01 -19.02
CA SER A 279 -2.38 21.40 -18.22
C SER A 279 -2.42 19.87 -18.38
N LEU A 280 -2.56 19.14 -17.25
CA LEU A 280 -2.59 17.68 -17.18
C LEU A 280 -3.99 17.08 -17.39
N GLU A 281 -5.01 17.86 -17.71
CA GLU A 281 -6.42 17.40 -17.77
C GLU A 281 -6.63 16.16 -18.67
N SER A 282 -5.83 15.98 -19.69
CA SER A 282 -5.88 14.81 -20.58
C SER A 282 -4.54 14.09 -20.75
N GLY A 283 -3.48 14.59 -20.12
CA GLY A 283 -2.14 14.06 -20.29
C GLY A 283 -1.82 12.86 -19.39
N ILE A 284 -0.89 12.03 -19.83
CA ILE A 284 -0.34 10.91 -19.07
C ILE A 284 1.12 11.21 -18.81
N ILE A 285 1.47 11.31 -17.53
CA ILE A 285 2.83 11.53 -17.05
C ILE A 285 3.09 10.62 -15.85
N SER A 286 4.34 10.26 -15.62
CA SER A 286 4.75 9.44 -14.47
C SER A 286 4.30 10.05 -13.15
N HIS A 287 3.95 9.19 -12.19
CA HIS A 287 3.60 9.62 -10.84
C HIS A 287 4.84 9.90 -9.99
N VAL A 288 4.62 10.42 -8.80
CA VAL A 288 5.66 10.59 -7.78
C VAL A 288 6.21 9.23 -7.37
N GLN A 289 7.53 9.10 -7.33
CA GLN A 289 8.27 7.90 -6.94
C GLN A 289 9.23 8.24 -5.81
N ASN A 290 9.46 7.28 -4.89
CA ASN A 290 10.48 7.38 -3.86
C ASN A 290 11.57 6.37 -4.15
N LEU A 291 12.63 6.80 -4.82
CA LEU A 291 13.69 5.95 -5.35
C LEU A 291 15.00 6.14 -4.59
N PRO A 292 15.75 5.07 -4.33
CA PRO A 292 17.11 5.20 -3.80
C PRO A 292 18.05 5.74 -4.87
N GLY A 293 19.08 6.45 -4.43
CA GLY A 293 20.12 6.94 -5.34
C GLY A 293 20.75 5.79 -6.12
N GLY A 294 20.92 5.94 -7.43
CA GLY A 294 21.42 4.92 -8.34
C GLY A 294 20.40 3.88 -8.80
N ALA A 295 19.15 3.94 -8.34
CA ALA A 295 18.08 3.16 -8.93
C ALA A 295 17.81 3.62 -10.38
N PRO A 296 17.30 2.74 -11.25
CA PRO A 296 16.83 3.15 -12.55
C PRO A 296 15.76 4.25 -12.43
N LEU A 297 15.84 5.26 -13.26
CA LEU A 297 14.82 6.28 -13.37
C LEU A 297 14.03 6.01 -14.65
N ALA A 298 12.73 5.80 -14.51
CA ALA A 298 11.83 5.57 -15.63
C ALA A 298 10.73 6.63 -15.62
N LEU A 299 10.95 7.73 -16.36
CA LEU A 299 9.95 8.75 -16.59
C LEU A 299 9.32 8.57 -17.96
N HIS A 300 8.02 8.68 -18.02
CA HIS A 300 7.25 8.56 -19.25
C HIS A 300 6.28 9.73 -19.37
N VAL A 301 6.18 10.28 -20.55
CA VAL A 301 5.09 11.17 -20.95
C VAL A 301 4.54 10.71 -22.29
N SER A 302 3.23 10.68 -22.44
CA SER A 302 2.58 10.37 -23.71
C SER A 302 2.23 11.66 -24.44
N PRO A 303 3.03 12.10 -25.42
CA PRO A 303 2.84 13.39 -26.10
C PRO A 303 1.47 13.52 -26.75
N SER A 304 0.96 12.43 -27.33
CA SER A 304 -0.37 12.40 -27.96
C SER A 304 -1.52 12.75 -27.01
N SER A 305 -1.33 12.48 -25.71
CA SER A 305 -2.35 12.76 -24.70
C SER A 305 -2.52 14.27 -24.42
N PHE A 306 -1.53 15.09 -24.75
CA PHE A 306 -1.54 16.54 -24.52
C PHE A 306 -1.97 17.32 -25.75
N GLY A 307 -2.06 16.70 -26.93
CA GLY A 307 -2.35 17.39 -28.19
C GLY A 307 -1.31 18.44 -28.61
N LYS A 308 -0.11 18.39 -27.98
CA LYS A 308 1.01 19.32 -28.20
C LYS A 308 2.28 18.53 -28.45
N LYS A 309 3.25 19.16 -29.11
CA LYS A 309 4.55 18.55 -29.40
C LYS A 309 5.40 18.55 -28.14
N PHE A 310 5.84 17.35 -27.71
CA PHE A 310 6.87 17.22 -26.67
C PHE A 310 8.21 17.68 -27.23
N LEU A 311 8.98 18.41 -26.43
CA LEU A 311 10.29 18.94 -26.80
C LEU A 311 11.40 18.20 -26.05
N HIS A 312 11.39 18.22 -24.72
CA HIS A 312 12.40 17.60 -23.88
C HIS A 312 11.96 17.56 -22.41
N TRP A 313 12.71 16.82 -21.60
CA TRP A 313 12.66 16.89 -20.15
C TRP A 313 13.70 17.86 -19.63
N VAL A 314 13.35 18.59 -18.56
CA VAL A 314 14.29 19.41 -17.77
C VAL A 314 14.26 19.00 -16.32
N ASP A 315 15.37 19.25 -15.60
CA ASP A 315 15.46 19.13 -14.14
C ASP A 315 14.96 20.41 -13.42
N ASP A 316 15.14 20.44 -12.09
CA ASP A 316 14.73 21.55 -11.22
C ASP A 316 15.41 22.88 -11.58
N ASP A 317 16.62 22.83 -12.14
CA ASP A 317 17.41 23.98 -12.56
C ASP A 317 17.13 24.38 -14.02
N CYS A 318 16.14 23.75 -14.64
CA CYS A 318 15.78 23.93 -16.04
C CYS A 318 16.83 23.45 -17.06
N ASN A 319 17.77 22.61 -16.65
CA ASN A 319 18.72 21.99 -17.57
C ASN A 319 18.03 20.87 -18.36
N VAL A 320 18.27 20.82 -19.67
CA VAL A 320 17.75 19.73 -20.52
C VAL A 320 18.44 18.42 -20.14
N VAL A 321 17.66 17.42 -19.75
CA VAL A 321 18.16 16.11 -19.31
C VAL A 321 17.88 14.99 -20.31
N SER A 322 16.84 15.12 -21.15
CA SER A 322 16.51 14.18 -22.21
C SER A 322 15.60 14.81 -23.26
N SER A 323 15.80 14.51 -24.51
CA SER A 323 14.87 14.81 -25.61
C SER A 323 13.94 13.64 -25.95
N ASP A 324 14.05 12.52 -25.25
CA ASP A 324 13.17 11.36 -25.42
C ASP A 324 11.99 11.47 -24.46
N SER A 325 10.77 11.24 -24.95
CA SER A 325 9.55 11.23 -24.12
C SER A 325 9.55 10.11 -23.08
N ASN A 326 10.28 9.05 -23.34
CA ASN A 326 10.63 7.97 -22.40
C ASN A 326 12.05 8.22 -21.92
N PHE A 327 12.17 8.82 -20.76
CA PHE A 327 13.46 9.13 -20.17
C PHE A 327 13.89 8.02 -19.23
N TYR A 328 14.96 7.31 -19.58
CA TYR A 328 15.53 6.21 -18.80
C TYR A 328 16.95 6.54 -18.40
N GLY A 329 17.41 5.81 -17.40
CA GLY A 329 18.79 5.78 -17.00
C GLY A 329 18.98 5.74 -15.51
N SER A 330 20.10 5.18 -15.07
CA SER A 330 20.54 5.29 -13.69
C SER A 330 21.03 6.72 -13.47
N ARG A 331 20.41 7.42 -12.52
CA ARG A 331 20.88 8.72 -12.07
C ARG A 331 21.25 8.64 -10.60
N SER A 332 22.37 9.24 -10.27
CA SER A 332 22.75 9.41 -8.87
C SER A 332 21.84 10.48 -8.29
N LEU A 333 20.78 10.06 -7.61
CA LEU A 333 19.93 10.94 -6.82
C LEU A 333 20.60 11.17 -5.47
N TYR A 334 20.75 12.41 -5.08
CA TYR A 334 21.28 12.82 -3.77
C TYR A 334 20.27 13.64 -2.99
N ARG A 335 19.19 14.06 -3.66
CA ARG A 335 18.08 14.85 -3.17
C ARG A 335 16.82 14.54 -3.97
N SER A 336 15.70 14.96 -3.47
CA SER A 336 14.45 14.95 -4.21
C SER A 336 14.53 15.87 -5.44
N VAL A 337 13.87 15.51 -6.52
CA VAL A 337 13.98 16.21 -7.81
C VAL A 337 12.64 16.23 -8.52
N THR A 338 12.35 17.34 -9.19
CA THR A 338 11.21 17.45 -10.09
C THR A 338 11.69 17.50 -11.53
N TYR A 339 11.27 16.54 -12.34
CA TYR A 339 11.47 16.59 -13.78
C TYR A 339 10.24 17.18 -14.48
N THR A 340 10.45 18.16 -15.34
CA THR A 340 9.36 18.81 -16.07
C THR A 340 9.43 18.44 -17.56
N ALA A 341 8.37 17.83 -18.08
CA ALA A 341 8.18 17.61 -19.51
C ALA A 341 7.80 18.94 -20.18
N ILE A 342 8.62 19.40 -21.09
CA ILE A 342 8.42 20.65 -21.83
C ILE A 342 7.72 20.37 -23.16
N PHE A 343 6.58 21.01 -23.36
CA PHE A 343 5.79 20.97 -24.57
C PHE A 343 5.80 22.34 -25.26
N ASP A 344 5.66 22.34 -26.57
CA ASP A 344 5.56 23.54 -27.39
C ASP A 344 4.33 24.40 -26.99
N GLY A 345 4.55 25.70 -26.82
CA GLY A 345 3.51 26.66 -26.39
C GLY A 345 3.04 26.46 -24.95
N GLY A 346 3.76 25.72 -24.10
CA GLY A 346 3.55 25.68 -22.65
C GLY A 346 4.26 26.82 -21.92
N GLU A 347 4.12 26.87 -20.60
CA GLU A 347 4.82 27.84 -19.76
C GLU A 347 6.34 27.64 -19.84
N ALA A 348 7.10 28.72 -19.72
CA ALA A 348 8.55 28.64 -19.64
C ALA A 348 8.96 27.93 -18.33
N CYS A 349 10.02 27.12 -18.39
CA CYS A 349 10.60 26.56 -17.18
C CYS A 349 11.07 27.68 -16.25
N SER A 350 10.82 27.50 -14.95
CA SER A 350 11.39 28.33 -13.89
C SER A 350 12.10 27.42 -12.89
N PRO A 351 13.35 27.72 -12.51
CA PRO A 351 14.07 26.94 -11.52
C PRO A 351 13.27 26.80 -10.21
N ILE A 352 13.35 25.63 -9.60
CA ILE A 352 12.77 25.34 -8.30
C ILE A 352 13.82 25.63 -7.25
N ALA A 353 13.52 26.53 -6.30
CA ALA A 353 14.40 26.76 -5.17
C ALA A 353 14.49 25.49 -4.32
N HIS A 354 15.72 25.12 -3.93
CA HIS A 354 15.97 24.03 -3.00
C HIS A 354 16.43 24.63 -1.68
N ASP A 355 15.84 24.18 -0.58
CA ASP A 355 16.44 24.39 0.72
C ASP A 355 17.70 23.52 0.79
N GLU A 356 18.84 24.09 1.23
CA GLU A 356 20.17 23.46 1.15
C GLU A 356 20.34 22.18 2.01
N GLU A 357 19.32 21.74 2.73
CA GLU A 357 19.33 20.54 3.58
C GLU A 357 18.10 19.65 3.38
N GLU A 358 17.93 19.07 2.20
CA GLU A 358 17.12 17.84 2.12
C GLU A 358 17.97 16.63 2.53
N LEU A 359 17.92 16.26 3.80
CA LEU A 359 18.41 14.97 4.24
C LEU A 359 17.65 13.88 3.46
N PRO A 360 18.34 12.81 3.01
CA PRO A 360 17.67 11.70 2.36
C PRO A 360 16.52 11.19 3.23
N LEU A 361 15.40 10.81 2.62
CA LEU A 361 14.30 10.10 3.25
C LEU A 361 14.79 8.71 3.71
N SER A 362 15.76 8.67 4.58
CA SER A 362 16.23 7.48 5.25
C SER A 362 16.09 7.73 6.72
N GLN A 363 15.45 6.78 7.35
CA GLN A 363 15.53 6.63 8.78
C GLN A 363 15.61 7.98 9.51
N SER A 364 14.48 8.59 9.75
CA SER A 364 14.44 9.47 10.90
C SER A 364 14.70 8.61 12.14
N SER A 365 15.96 8.24 12.35
CA SER A 365 16.49 8.21 13.69
C SER A 365 16.62 9.68 14.13
N SER A 366 15.56 10.47 13.96
CA SER A 366 15.36 11.56 14.87
C SER A 366 15.13 10.88 16.19
N SER A 367 16.11 10.98 17.06
CA SER A 367 15.95 10.92 18.49
C SER A 367 15.16 12.16 18.99
N ALA A 368 14.13 12.58 18.28
CA ALA A 368 12.95 13.07 18.93
C ALA A 368 12.33 11.81 19.54
N PRO A 369 12.03 11.77 20.82
CA PRO A 369 11.38 10.63 21.37
C PRO A 369 10.11 10.43 20.54
N LEU A 370 10.06 9.35 19.75
CA LEU A 370 8.83 8.64 19.58
C LEU A 370 8.31 8.57 21.01
N VAL A 371 7.27 9.30 21.30
CA VAL A 371 6.45 8.98 22.42
C VAL A 371 5.99 7.58 22.07
N GLN A 372 6.82 6.59 22.42
CA GLN A 372 6.29 5.31 22.78
C GLN A 372 5.25 5.67 23.82
N SER A 373 4.01 5.70 23.42
CA SER A 373 2.96 5.38 24.35
C SER A 373 3.24 3.94 24.78
N SER A 374 4.22 3.79 25.66
CA SER A 374 4.38 2.63 26.51
C SER A 374 3.28 2.74 27.57
N SER A 375 2.09 2.57 27.12
CA SER A 375 1.00 1.98 27.87
C SER A 375 0.25 1.16 26.84
N SER A 376 0.01 -0.09 27.15
CA SER A 376 -1.15 -0.85 26.71
C SER A 376 -2.42 -0.08 27.13
N ALA A 377 -2.61 1.13 26.60
CA ALA A 377 -3.91 1.75 26.57
C ALA A 377 -4.70 0.87 25.62
N SER A 378 -5.56 0.06 26.17
CA SER A 378 -6.68 -0.60 25.52
C SER A 378 -7.17 0.35 24.43
N LYS A 379 -7.17 -0.07 23.15
CA LYS A 379 -7.86 0.64 22.07
C LYS A 379 -9.25 0.94 22.61
N THR A 380 -9.52 2.19 22.98
CA THR A 380 -10.83 2.58 23.47
C THR A 380 -11.73 2.64 22.25
N CYS A 381 -12.49 1.57 22.06
CA CYS A 381 -13.61 1.58 21.15
C CYS A 381 -14.55 2.67 21.66
N SER A 382 -14.71 3.73 20.85
CA SER A 382 -15.28 5.01 21.26
C SER A 382 -16.58 4.87 22.08
N ASP A 383 -16.62 5.45 23.27
CA ASP A 383 -17.84 5.62 24.09
C ASP A 383 -18.75 6.75 23.53
N LEU A 384 -18.39 7.33 22.40
CA LEU A 384 -19.13 8.43 21.78
C LEU A 384 -20.47 7.95 21.24
N LYS A 385 -21.53 8.67 21.59
CA LYS A 385 -22.89 8.29 21.20
C LYS A 385 -23.22 8.78 19.79
N ALA A 386 -23.66 7.86 18.96
CA ALA A 386 -24.24 8.18 17.66
C ALA A 386 -25.46 9.11 17.80
N THR A 387 -25.59 10.04 16.88
CA THR A 387 -26.75 10.93 16.73
C THR A 387 -27.57 10.57 15.49
N ALA A 388 -28.74 11.19 15.32
CA ALA A 388 -29.53 10.98 14.11
C ALA A 388 -28.81 11.46 12.81
N ALA A 389 -27.97 12.50 12.93
CA ALA A 389 -27.20 13.05 11.82
C ALA A 389 -25.85 12.35 11.61
N TRP A 390 -25.19 11.95 12.71
CA TRP A 390 -23.85 11.38 12.72
C TRP A 390 -23.88 10.02 13.40
N LYS A 391 -23.89 8.97 12.57
CA LYS A 391 -24.16 7.59 13.04
C LYS A 391 -22.92 6.84 13.49
N SER A 392 -21.76 7.27 13.03
CA SER A 392 -20.47 6.66 13.35
C SER A 392 -19.48 7.72 13.85
N PRO A 393 -19.58 8.15 15.13
CA PRO A 393 -18.60 9.04 15.74
C PRO A 393 -17.35 8.27 16.17
N ILE A 394 -16.17 8.84 15.90
CA ILE A 394 -14.87 8.25 16.17
C ILE A 394 -14.01 9.28 16.90
N ASP A 395 -13.51 8.90 18.07
CA ASP A 395 -12.60 9.72 18.87
C ASP A 395 -11.24 9.87 18.15
N ALA A 396 -10.80 11.12 17.95
CA ALA A 396 -9.55 11.44 17.28
C ALA A 396 -8.35 11.54 18.26
N ALA A 397 -8.59 11.51 19.57
CA ALA A 397 -7.57 11.72 20.60
C ALA A 397 -6.42 10.70 20.53
N PHE A 398 -6.71 9.47 20.12
CA PHE A 398 -5.73 8.37 20.10
C PHE A 398 -5.56 7.83 18.67
N PRO A 399 -4.82 8.52 17.81
CA PRO A 399 -4.58 8.05 16.44
C PRO A 399 -3.78 6.75 16.44
N ASP A 400 -3.97 5.95 15.41
CA ASP A 400 -3.13 4.76 15.17
C ASP A 400 -1.69 5.19 14.82
N ARG A 401 -1.55 6.33 14.16
CA ARG A 401 -0.27 7.03 13.90
C ARG A 401 -0.51 8.54 13.77
N GLY A 402 0.51 9.34 14.04
CA GLY A 402 0.44 10.79 13.86
C GLY A 402 1.75 11.49 14.19
N ILE A 403 1.88 12.71 13.67
CA ILE A 403 2.86 13.70 14.13
C ILE A 403 2.07 14.77 14.85
N GLY A 404 2.09 14.71 16.17
CA GLY A 404 1.32 15.50 17.11
C GLY A 404 1.17 14.77 18.44
N THR A 405 0.42 15.32 19.37
CA THR A 405 0.21 14.78 20.71
C THR A 405 -1.28 14.53 20.98
N THR A 406 -1.57 13.64 21.93
CA THR A 406 -2.91 13.53 22.54
C THR A 406 -2.92 14.41 23.78
N ASP A 407 -3.78 15.43 23.77
CA ASP A 407 -3.88 16.39 24.85
C ASP A 407 -5.30 16.44 25.45
N ALA A 408 -5.40 16.97 26.66
CA ALA A 408 -6.66 17.19 27.38
C ALA A 408 -6.61 18.51 28.17
N ASN A 409 -5.77 19.45 27.75
CA ASN A 409 -5.46 20.71 28.40
C ASN A 409 -6.39 21.87 27.98
N HIS A 410 -7.39 21.60 27.14
CA HIS A 410 -8.46 22.53 26.74
C HIS A 410 -9.81 22.05 27.26
N GLU A 411 -10.80 22.95 27.32
CA GLU A 411 -12.14 22.63 27.79
C GLU A 411 -13.07 22.22 26.63
N SER A 412 -14.18 21.56 26.95
CA SER A 412 -15.31 21.27 26.05
C SER A 412 -15.02 20.35 24.86
N PHE A 413 -13.93 19.58 24.87
CA PHE A 413 -13.75 18.47 23.92
C PHE A 413 -14.68 17.30 24.27
N THR A 414 -14.86 16.35 23.37
CA THR A 414 -15.58 15.08 23.58
C THR A 414 -14.61 13.94 23.83
N GLY A 415 -15.07 12.87 24.49
CA GLY A 415 -14.20 11.70 24.75
C GLY A 415 -13.15 11.94 25.83
N GLN A 416 -11.94 11.39 25.63
CA GLN A 416 -10.86 11.38 26.62
C GLN A 416 -9.75 12.40 26.36
N GLY A 417 -9.85 13.17 25.27
CA GLY A 417 -8.88 14.16 24.83
C GLY A 417 -9.13 14.59 23.39
N PHE A 418 -8.12 15.15 22.77
CA PHE A 418 -8.11 15.55 21.37
C PHE A 418 -6.71 15.35 20.79
N PHE A 419 -6.61 15.22 19.48
CA PHE A 419 -5.33 15.22 18.78
C PHE A 419 -4.87 16.66 18.54
N ASN A 420 -3.69 16.99 19.05
CA ASN A 420 -3.01 18.28 18.87
C ASN A 420 -1.91 18.10 17.82
N ALA A 421 -2.15 18.61 16.62
CA ALA A 421 -1.21 18.55 15.51
C ALA A 421 0.00 19.46 15.79
N GLU A 422 1.21 19.00 15.46
CA GLU A 422 2.40 19.86 15.51
C GLU A 422 2.28 21.02 14.52
N ASN A 423 2.94 22.15 14.83
CA ASN A 423 3.00 23.30 13.94
C ASN A 423 4.03 23.03 12.83
N SER A 424 3.66 22.17 11.89
CA SER A 424 4.45 21.84 10.70
C SER A 424 3.55 21.39 9.56
N ASP A 425 3.99 21.56 8.33
CA ASP A 425 3.35 21.10 7.11
C ASP A 425 3.37 19.57 6.93
N SER A 426 4.08 18.87 7.79
CA SER A 426 4.16 17.40 7.81
C SER A 426 3.38 16.78 8.96
N SER A 427 2.71 17.58 9.81
CA SER A 427 1.90 17.05 10.90
C SER A 427 0.68 16.31 10.36
N TYR A 428 0.37 15.17 10.92
CA TYR A 428 -0.78 14.37 10.49
C TYR A 428 -1.37 13.50 11.59
N LEU A 429 -2.63 13.17 11.39
CA LEU A 429 -3.43 12.19 12.15
C LEU A 429 -3.79 11.04 11.20
N LEU A 430 -3.61 9.80 11.63
CA LEU A 430 -4.05 8.62 10.90
C LEU A 430 -4.89 7.72 11.82
N LEU A 431 -6.09 7.37 11.38
CA LEU A 431 -6.97 6.41 12.02
C LEU A 431 -7.20 5.23 11.06
N LYS A 432 -7.04 4.01 11.55
CA LYS A 432 -7.43 2.80 10.82
C LYS A 432 -8.90 2.50 11.11
N LEU A 433 -9.72 2.55 10.08
CA LEU A 433 -11.16 2.41 10.16
C LEU A 433 -11.65 1.19 9.38
N VAL A 434 -12.83 0.71 9.75
CA VAL A 434 -13.56 -0.34 9.03
C VAL A 434 -14.95 0.19 8.71
N ALA A 435 -15.43 -0.04 7.50
CA ALA A 435 -16.81 0.20 7.12
C ALA A 435 -17.51 -1.13 6.78
N GLU A 436 -18.69 -1.37 7.36
CA GLU A 436 -19.48 -2.56 7.09
C GLU A 436 -20.19 -2.52 5.72
N GLN A 437 -20.35 -1.33 5.16
CA GLN A 437 -21.04 -1.12 3.89
C GLN A 437 -20.38 0.01 3.10
N SER A 438 -20.29 -0.16 1.79
CA SER A 438 -19.81 0.90 0.90
C SER A 438 -20.81 2.05 0.80
N ALA A 439 -20.30 3.27 0.66
CA ALA A 439 -21.09 4.47 0.42
C ALA A 439 -20.38 5.38 -0.59
N SER A 440 -21.11 5.84 -1.60
CA SER A 440 -20.57 6.69 -2.67
C SER A 440 -20.71 8.19 -2.42
N ASN A 441 -21.47 8.59 -1.40
CA ASN A 441 -21.80 9.98 -1.09
C ASN A 441 -22.07 10.19 0.41
N ALA A 442 -21.25 9.57 1.27
CA ALA A 442 -21.30 9.81 2.70
C ALA A 442 -20.88 11.25 3.02
N ARG A 443 -21.28 11.72 4.20
CA ARG A 443 -20.79 12.98 4.75
C ARG A 443 -19.90 12.68 5.94
N LEU A 444 -18.77 13.40 5.99
CA LEU A 444 -17.80 13.35 7.06
C LEU A 444 -17.81 14.68 7.83
N MET A 445 -18.14 14.65 9.09
CA MET A 445 -17.98 15.79 9.99
C MET A 445 -16.65 15.66 10.75
N ILE A 446 -15.94 16.78 10.85
CA ILE A 446 -14.71 16.90 11.63
C ILE A 446 -14.91 18.03 12.65
N ARG A 447 -14.83 17.68 13.94
CA ARG A 447 -14.91 18.64 15.02
C ARG A 447 -13.52 19.06 15.46
N TYR A 448 -13.27 20.38 15.49
CA TYR A 448 -11.94 20.95 15.64
C TYR A 448 -11.93 22.23 16.48
N ALA A 449 -10.76 22.59 16.98
CA ALA A 449 -10.49 23.93 17.52
C ALA A 449 -9.26 24.53 16.82
N ASN A 450 -9.40 25.79 16.41
CA ASN A 450 -8.32 26.60 15.86
C ASN A 450 -8.26 27.94 16.60
N GLY A 451 -7.45 28.01 17.65
CA GLY A 451 -7.25 29.22 18.44
C GLY A 451 -6.31 30.24 17.78
N GLY A 452 -5.82 29.96 16.57
CA GLY A 452 -5.01 30.90 15.78
C GLY A 452 -5.84 32.01 15.14
N THR A 453 -5.17 32.86 14.37
CA THR A 453 -5.81 34.00 13.66
C THR A 453 -6.02 33.72 12.17
N ALA A 454 -5.43 32.66 11.64
CA ALA A 454 -5.55 32.22 10.25
C ALA A 454 -6.22 30.85 10.15
N SER A 455 -6.84 30.57 9.00
CA SER A 455 -7.31 29.22 8.66
C SER A 455 -6.12 28.24 8.60
N ARG A 456 -6.37 26.99 8.99
CA ARG A 456 -5.39 25.88 8.98
C ARG A 456 -5.86 24.79 8.02
N PRO A 457 -5.64 24.94 6.71
CA PRO A 457 -6.11 23.95 5.74
C PRO A 457 -5.42 22.60 5.92
N MET A 458 -6.18 21.52 5.70
CA MET A 458 -5.67 20.16 5.74
C MET A 458 -6.08 19.38 4.51
N LYS A 459 -5.21 18.52 4.06
CA LYS A 459 -5.51 17.44 3.13
C LYS A 459 -6.12 16.29 3.92
N ILE A 460 -7.26 15.80 3.47
CA ILE A 460 -8.01 14.71 4.11
C ILE A 460 -8.07 13.56 3.12
N THR A 461 -7.55 12.40 3.52
CA THR A 461 -7.66 11.17 2.75
C THR A 461 -8.63 10.24 3.48
N VAL A 462 -9.66 9.80 2.79
CA VAL A 462 -10.63 8.81 3.28
C VAL A 462 -10.66 7.70 2.25
N ASP A 463 -10.17 6.53 2.60
CA ASP A 463 -10.01 5.42 1.65
C ASP A 463 -9.21 5.86 0.41
N ALA A 464 -9.77 5.80 -0.80
CA ALA A 464 -9.15 6.29 -2.02
C ALA A 464 -9.47 7.76 -2.34
N GLY A 465 -10.37 8.40 -1.58
CA GLY A 465 -10.79 9.79 -1.80
C GLY A 465 -9.82 10.79 -1.15
N ILE A 466 -9.44 11.82 -1.91
CA ILE A 466 -8.61 12.94 -1.42
C ILE A 466 -9.46 14.19 -1.44
N TYR A 467 -9.52 14.89 -0.31
CA TYR A 467 -10.29 16.11 -0.08
C TYR A 467 -9.36 17.15 0.55
N GLU A 468 -9.65 18.41 0.31
CA GLU A 468 -9.02 19.51 1.04
C GLU A 468 -10.11 20.27 1.78
N ALA A 469 -9.83 20.69 3.00
CA ALA A 469 -10.76 21.42 3.83
C ALA A 469 -10.07 22.52 4.63
N GLU A 470 -10.75 23.66 4.72
CA GLU A 470 -10.35 24.80 5.51
C GLU A 470 -10.87 24.66 6.95
N PHE A 471 -10.02 25.00 7.91
CA PHE A 471 -10.35 25.04 9.33
C PHE A 471 -10.20 26.46 9.86
N PRO A 472 -11.23 27.31 9.69
CA PRO A 472 -11.19 28.70 10.13
C PRO A 472 -10.91 28.87 11.63
N PRO A 473 -10.42 30.04 12.07
CA PRO A 473 -10.28 30.34 13.49
C PRO A 473 -11.60 30.20 14.25
N THR A 474 -11.54 29.51 15.40
CA THR A 474 -12.69 29.35 16.31
C THR A 474 -12.71 30.39 17.44
N GLY A 475 -11.74 31.29 17.47
CA GLY A 475 -11.60 32.36 18.46
C GLY A 475 -10.76 31.98 19.68
N SER A 476 -10.71 30.72 20.08
CA SER A 476 -9.80 30.19 21.09
C SER A 476 -9.60 28.69 20.91
N TRP A 477 -8.60 28.13 21.58
CA TRP A 477 -8.37 26.68 21.58
C TRP A 477 -9.39 25.89 22.44
N ASP A 478 -10.22 26.58 23.24
CA ASP A 478 -11.34 26.00 24.00
C ASP A 478 -12.68 26.12 23.27
N ALA A 479 -12.70 26.80 22.14
CA ALA A 479 -13.88 26.95 21.28
C ALA A 479 -13.82 25.93 20.14
N TRP A 480 -14.78 25.02 20.13
CA TRP A 480 -14.87 23.95 19.16
C TRP A 480 -15.95 24.22 18.12
N ASP A 481 -15.62 24.02 16.85
CA ASP A 481 -16.54 24.12 15.71
C ASP A 481 -16.47 22.81 14.89
N SER A 482 -17.22 22.72 13.81
CA SER A 482 -17.24 21.54 12.94
C SER A 482 -17.32 21.95 11.49
N ILE A 483 -16.58 21.27 10.65
CA ILE A 483 -16.74 21.31 9.20
C ILE A 483 -17.37 20.00 8.71
N VAL A 484 -17.92 20.03 7.50
CA VAL A 484 -18.48 18.86 6.83
C VAL A 484 -17.86 18.73 5.44
N VAL A 485 -17.30 17.57 5.17
CA VAL A 485 -16.84 17.17 3.84
C VAL A 485 -17.97 16.36 3.20
N GLU A 486 -18.46 16.82 2.07
CA GLU A 486 -19.56 16.19 1.33
C GLU A 486 -19.03 15.21 0.28
N ASN A 487 -19.89 14.27 -0.14
CA ASN A 487 -19.60 13.29 -1.19
C ASN A 487 -18.35 12.42 -0.92
N VAL A 488 -18.19 12.03 0.33
CA VAL A 488 -17.11 11.12 0.72
C VAL A 488 -17.44 9.71 0.24
N TRP A 489 -16.49 9.13 -0.47
CA TRP A 489 -16.60 7.75 -0.92
C TRP A 489 -15.89 6.81 0.06
N ILE A 490 -16.56 5.73 0.43
CA ILE A 490 -16.07 4.73 1.39
C ILE A 490 -16.39 3.36 0.82
N ASP A 491 -15.41 2.47 0.73
CA ASP A 491 -15.67 1.07 0.45
C ASP A 491 -15.89 0.26 1.74
N ALA A 492 -16.58 -0.88 1.64
CA ALA A 492 -16.82 -1.78 2.76
C ALA A 492 -15.55 -2.59 3.07
N LEU A 493 -14.53 -1.95 3.62
CA LEU A 493 -13.19 -2.49 3.87
C LEU A 493 -12.56 -1.78 5.06
N PRO A 494 -11.50 -2.36 5.67
CA PRO A 494 -10.56 -1.57 6.43
C PRO A 494 -9.94 -0.49 5.54
N PHE A 495 -9.94 0.75 5.98
CA PHE A 495 -9.36 1.88 5.26
C PHE A 495 -8.65 2.85 6.19
N ASP A 496 -7.69 3.58 5.63
CA ASP A 496 -7.00 4.63 6.33
C ASP A 496 -7.77 5.95 6.20
N PHE A 497 -8.07 6.57 7.33
CA PHE A 497 -8.49 7.95 7.43
C PHE A 497 -7.28 8.79 7.83
N ARG A 498 -6.83 9.68 6.98
CA ARG A 498 -5.67 10.53 7.24
C ARG A 498 -6.02 12.00 7.07
N MET A 499 -5.60 12.81 8.02
CA MET A 499 -5.60 14.27 7.92
C MET A 499 -4.17 14.76 8.00
N GLU A 500 -3.73 15.56 7.06
CA GLU A 500 -2.35 16.03 6.93
C GLU A 500 -2.35 17.55 6.75
N SER A 501 -1.55 18.25 7.55
CA SER A 501 -1.36 19.70 7.41
C SER A 501 -0.65 20.02 6.11
N ILE A 502 -1.09 21.08 5.44
CA ILE A 502 -0.47 21.58 4.21
C ILE A 502 0.17 22.95 4.38
N THR A 503 0.29 23.42 5.62
CA THR A 503 0.93 24.70 5.96
C THR A 503 1.89 24.54 7.14
N SER A 504 2.89 25.39 7.20
CA SER A 504 3.90 25.43 8.29
C SER A 504 3.28 25.73 9.67
N ASP A 505 2.08 26.29 9.71
CA ASP A 505 1.39 26.55 10.98
C ASP A 505 0.77 25.28 11.60
N GLY A 506 0.86 24.15 10.89
CA GLY A 506 0.30 22.90 11.33
C GLY A 506 -1.22 22.80 11.18
N GLY A 507 -1.80 21.72 11.70
CA GLY A 507 -3.24 21.50 11.71
C GLY A 507 -3.93 22.15 12.92
N PRO A 508 -5.28 22.17 12.95
CA PRO A 508 -6.06 22.47 14.14
C PRO A 508 -6.02 21.32 15.15
N ASN A 509 -6.47 21.54 16.37
CA ASN A 509 -6.78 20.46 17.29
C ASN A 509 -8.00 19.68 16.78
N ILE A 510 -7.94 18.35 16.71
CA ILE A 510 -9.02 17.50 16.22
C ILE A 510 -9.60 16.71 17.39
N ASP A 511 -10.89 16.92 17.64
CA ASP A 511 -11.63 16.27 18.73
C ASP A 511 -12.22 14.92 18.29
N LEU A 512 -13.05 14.95 17.25
CA LEU A 512 -13.65 13.76 16.70
C LEU A 512 -13.89 13.88 15.18
N VAL A 513 -14.01 12.74 14.54
CA VAL A 513 -14.56 12.63 13.19
C VAL A 513 -15.83 11.78 13.24
N ALA A 514 -16.80 12.05 12.37
CA ALA A 514 -18.05 11.29 12.36
C ALA A 514 -18.63 11.17 10.96
N PHE A 515 -19.11 9.96 10.64
CA PHE A 515 -19.78 9.69 9.38
C PHE A 515 -21.30 9.65 9.57
N ASP A 516 -22.05 10.11 8.57
CA ASP A 516 -23.52 10.07 8.57
C ASP A 516 -24.10 8.68 8.22
N ILE A 517 -23.25 7.75 7.83
CA ILE A 517 -23.57 6.34 7.67
C ILE A 517 -23.26 5.55 8.95
N SER A 518 -23.95 4.43 9.17
CA SER A 518 -23.68 3.50 10.26
C SER A 518 -22.68 2.43 9.85
N GLY A 519 -22.00 1.84 10.83
CA GLY A 519 -21.09 0.72 10.59
C GLY A 519 -19.68 1.15 10.22
N VAL A 520 -19.28 2.41 10.48
CA VAL A 520 -17.88 2.85 10.42
C VAL A 520 -17.32 2.92 11.83
N TYR A 521 -16.23 2.24 12.09
CA TYR A 521 -15.60 2.18 13.42
C TYR A 521 -14.10 1.92 13.32
N ARG A 522 -13.38 2.04 14.42
CA ARG A 522 -11.93 1.79 14.46
C ARG A 522 -11.63 0.30 14.25
N GLU A 523 -10.60 0.02 13.49
CA GLU A 523 -10.10 -1.35 13.30
C GLU A 523 -9.78 -2.00 14.65
N GLY A 524 -10.24 -3.23 14.87
CA GLY A 524 -10.11 -3.98 16.13
C GLY A 524 -11.23 -3.72 17.14
N CYS A 525 -12.21 -2.85 16.83
CA CYS A 525 -13.47 -2.72 17.54
C CYS A 525 -14.56 -3.55 16.85
N THR A 526 -15.59 -3.94 17.59
CA THR A 526 -16.77 -4.63 17.03
C THR A 526 -17.98 -3.71 17.07
N ALA A 527 -18.92 -3.89 16.14
CA ALA A 527 -20.17 -3.14 16.10
C ALA A 527 -21.00 -3.27 17.42
N ALA A 528 -20.77 -4.32 18.20
CA ALA A 528 -21.42 -4.56 19.50
C ALA A 528 -20.84 -3.69 20.62
N GLU A 529 -19.63 -3.15 20.47
CA GLU A 529 -18.94 -2.31 21.46
C GLU A 529 -19.25 -0.82 21.28
N ILE A 530 -19.98 -0.49 20.21
CA ILE A 530 -20.45 0.89 19.96
C ILE A 530 -21.80 1.04 20.69
N PRO A 531 -21.95 1.95 21.66
CA PRO A 531 -23.21 2.14 22.37
C PRO A 531 -24.30 2.61 21.39
N MET A 532 -25.08 1.72 20.89
CA MET A 532 -26.28 2.07 20.14
C MET A 532 -27.29 2.70 21.10
N GLY A 533 -27.49 3.99 20.98
CA GLY A 533 -28.60 4.67 21.61
C GLY A 533 -29.90 3.95 21.21
N ILE A 534 -30.55 3.31 22.20
CA ILE A 534 -31.73 2.47 21.99
C ILE A 534 -32.83 3.29 21.29
N MET A 535 -33.00 3.12 20.02
CA MET A 535 -34.30 3.39 19.38
C MET A 535 -35.23 2.21 19.70
N LYS A 536 -35.99 2.31 20.79
CA LYS A 536 -37.21 1.50 20.94
C LYS A 536 -38.16 1.88 19.81
N LYS A 537 -38.12 1.15 18.70
CA LYS A 537 -39.25 1.12 17.79
C LYS A 537 -40.39 0.42 18.51
N ASN A 538 -41.40 1.18 18.90
CA ASN A 538 -42.71 0.63 19.22
C ASN A 538 -43.26 -0.06 17.96
N VAL A 539 -43.08 -1.35 17.87
CA VAL A 539 -43.81 -2.17 16.90
C VAL A 539 -45.20 -2.40 17.47
N SER A 540 -46.16 -1.61 17.07
CA SER A 540 -47.57 -1.95 17.29
C SER A 540 -47.86 -3.19 16.45
N LYS A 541 -48.21 -4.30 17.12
CA LYS A 541 -48.81 -5.45 16.48
C LYS A 541 -50.12 -5.00 15.80
N ARG A 542 -50.15 -5.02 14.47
CA ARG A 542 -51.36 -5.15 13.70
C ARG A 542 -51.35 -6.51 13.05
N ASP A 543 -52.30 -7.35 13.44
CA ASP A 543 -52.71 -8.55 12.70
C ASP A 543 -53.07 -8.17 11.27
N GLY A 544 -52.54 -8.88 10.31
CA GLY A 544 -52.87 -8.68 8.92
C GLY A 544 -52.08 -9.62 8.03
N THR A 545 -52.71 -10.70 7.60
CA THR A 545 -52.31 -11.67 6.61
C THR A 545 -51.38 -11.14 5.52
N VAL A 546 -50.14 -11.61 5.53
CA VAL A 546 -49.15 -11.38 4.46
C VAL A 546 -49.43 -12.32 3.31
N ARG A 547 -49.91 -11.81 2.20
CA ARG A 547 -49.86 -12.51 0.92
C ARG A 547 -48.44 -12.50 0.40
N LYS A 548 -47.82 -13.67 0.31
CA LYS A 548 -46.56 -13.87 -0.40
C LYS A 548 -46.76 -13.60 -1.90
N ASN A 549 -46.16 -12.55 -2.40
CA ASN A 549 -45.84 -12.40 -3.80
C ASN A 549 -44.33 -12.52 -3.96
N GLU A 550 -43.86 -13.74 -4.12
CA GLU A 550 -42.48 -14.00 -4.59
C GLU A 550 -42.51 -13.95 -6.12
N SER A 551 -42.08 -12.86 -6.72
CA SER A 551 -41.68 -12.81 -8.12
C SER A 551 -40.17 -12.99 -8.19
N SER A 552 -39.71 -14.22 -8.39
CA SER A 552 -38.29 -14.49 -8.67
C SER A 552 -38.05 -14.32 -10.18
N CYS A 553 -37.10 -13.45 -10.52
CA CYS A 553 -36.63 -13.30 -11.89
C CYS A 553 -35.39 -14.19 -12.14
N PHE A 554 -35.33 -14.79 -13.34
CA PHE A 554 -34.13 -15.45 -13.86
C PHE A 554 -33.62 -14.65 -15.07
N TYR A 555 -32.33 -14.38 -15.12
CA TYR A 555 -31.72 -13.65 -16.23
C TYR A 555 -30.96 -14.61 -17.14
N ASP A 556 -31.08 -14.42 -18.44
CA ASP A 556 -30.29 -15.12 -19.44
C ASP A 556 -28.96 -14.40 -19.69
N VAL A 557 -28.09 -14.98 -20.51
CA VAL A 557 -26.78 -14.47 -20.84
C VAL A 557 -26.78 -13.10 -21.54
N SER A 558 -27.94 -12.59 -21.95
CA SER A 558 -28.13 -11.27 -22.53
C SER A 558 -28.61 -10.22 -21.50
N GLY A 559 -28.88 -10.64 -20.25
CA GLY A 559 -29.36 -9.77 -19.18
C GLY A 559 -30.87 -9.56 -19.16
N SER A 560 -31.67 -10.38 -19.89
CA SER A 560 -33.12 -10.28 -19.94
C SER A 560 -33.80 -11.08 -18.82
N CYS A 561 -34.77 -10.47 -18.10
CA CYS A 561 -35.51 -11.06 -16.99
C CYS A 561 -36.65 -11.94 -17.49
N HIS A 562 -36.74 -13.20 -17.03
CA HIS A 562 -37.83 -14.13 -17.31
C HIS A 562 -38.54 -14.53 -16.01
N SER A 563 -39.86 -14.30 -15.93
CA SER A 563 -40.68 -14.69 -14.78
C SER A 563 -41.00 -16.18 -14.83
N ALA A 564 -40.96 -16.86 -13.69
CA ALA A 564 -41.24 -18.29 -13.56
C ALA A 564 -42.75 -18.61 -13.69
N GLY A 565 -43.23 -18.62 -14.92
CA GLY A 565 -44.66 -18.89 -15.18
C GLY A 565 -44.96 -19.45 -16.57
N ARG A 566 -44.22 -20.47 -17.02
CA ARG A 566 -44.65 -21.50 -17.99
C ARG A 566 -43.44 -22.39 -18.34
N LYS A 567 -43.58 -23.67 -18.13
CA LYS A 567 -42.61 -24.68 -18.59
C LYS A 567 -42.54 -24.66 -20.13
N ARG A 568 -41.44 -24.17 -20.66
CA ARG A 568 -40.93 -24.53 -21.99
C ARG A 568 -39.54 -25.09 -21.82
N SER A 569 -39.27 -26.20 -22.43
CA SER A 569 -38.00 -26.89 -22.44
C SER A 569 -36.95 -26.00 -23.12
N PHE A 570 -35.94 -25.57 -22.37
CA PHE A 570 -34.77 -24.89 -22.92
C PHE A 570 -33.59 -25.85 -22.91
N SER A 571 -32.91 -25.95 -24.03
CA SER A 571 -31.67 -26.66 -24.19
C SER A 571 -30.54 -25.82 -23.58
N LYS A 572 -29.82 -26.42 -22.61
CA LYS A 572 -28.49 -26.07 -22.09
C LYS A 572 -28.12 -24.58 -22.08
N GLY A 573 -28.48 -23.86 -21.02
CA GLY A 573 -27.91 -22.59 -20.61
C GLY A 573 -27.72 -22.57 -19.08
N VAL A 574 -26.67 -21.94 -18.59
CA VAL A 574 -26.39 -21.82 -17.16
C VAL A 574 -27.17 -20.62 -16.61
N TYR A 575 -27.96 -20.84 -15.54
CA TYR A 575 -28.79 -19.82 -14.88
C TYR A 575 -28.23 -19.50 -13.49
N PHE A 576 -28.18 -18.19 -13.15
CA PHE A 576 -27.84 -17.70 -11.81
C PHE A 576 -29.09 -17.20 -11.10
N ARG A 577 -29.21 -17.50 -9.82
CA ARG A 577 -30.27 -17.01 -8.94
C ARG A 577 -29.71 -15.90 -8.05
N THR A 578 -30.22 -14.67 -8.17
CA THR A 578 -29.99 -13.60 -7.20
C THR A 578 -31.11 -13.64 -6.15
N ARG A 579 -30.76 -13.51 -4.88
CA ARG A 579 -31.68 -13.17 -3.79
C ARG A 579 -31.64 -11.67 -3.60
N ASP A 580 -32.78 -11.03 -3.66
CA ASP A 580 -32.97 -9.65 -3.18
C ASP A 580 -32.95 -9.62 -1.63
#